data_6a0a3c7cf6d02f2608dff29a014f29e5
#
_entry.id   6a0a3c7cf6d02f2608dff29a014f29e5
#
_cell.length_a   1.000
_cell.length_b   1.000
_cell.length_c   1.000
_cell.angle_alpha   90.00
_cell.angle_beta   90.00
_cell.angle_gamma   90.00
#
_symmetry.space_group_name_H-M   'P 1'
#
loop_
_entity.id
_entity.type
_entity.pdbx_description
1 polymer ?
#
loop_
_entity_poly.entity_id
_entity_poly.type
_entity_poly.pdbx_seq_one_letter_code
_entity_poly.pdbx_strand_id
1 'polypeptide(L)'
;GYVESCDNLDQEGLAWISKDAIACENAVVCGDAVLADHSVAKGCAYVGNNAMMTDHAIAQDDAAICGGVITGKSCVCGYAVIRQDEQTLCAPIIDGSARIYGEISGNVVCRGNAVVLPGTKLDNRTQDCFVLEDDRVSVQTASRTPPPKEPRTHDFER
;
A
#
# COMPACT_ATOMS: atom_id res chain seq x y z
N GLY A 1 12.37 -14.15 -9.11
CA GLY A 1 12.59 -13.62 -7.77
C GLY A 1 13.65 -14.37 -7.00
N TYR A 2 14.23 -13.72 -6.05
CA TYR A 2 15.33 -14.23 -5.26
C TYR A 2 14.99 -14.18 -3.77
N VAL A 3 15.28 -15.23 -3.05
CA VAL A 3 15.25 -15.28 -1.59
C VAL A 3 16.62 -15.68 -1.07
N GLU A 4 17.08 -15.08 0.01
CA GLU A 4 18.33 -15.46 0.66
C GLU A 4 18.17 -16.75 1.45
N SER A 5 17.01 -16.96 2.07
CA SER A 5 16.66 -18.17 2.77
C SER A 5 15.19 -18.55 2.54
N CYS A 6 14.84 -19.80 2.87
CA CYS A 6 13.45 -20.25 2.79
C CYS A 6 12.53 -19.52 3.78
N ASP A 7 13.07 -18.90 4.82
CA ASP A 7 12.30 -18.12 5.80
C ASP A 7 11.81 -16.78 5.26
N ASN A 8 12.42 -16.30 4.15
CA ASN A 8 12.01 -15.04 3.54
C ASN A 8 10.67 -15.11 2.79
N LEU A 9 10.21 -16.30 2.44
CA LEU A 9 8.96 -16.50 1.70
C LEU A 9 8.13 -17.60 2.37
N ASP A 10 6.95 -17.22 2.84
CA ASP A 10 6.00 -18.17 3.41
C ASP A 10 5.49 -19.14 2.33
N GLN A 11 5.52 -20.43 2.68
CA GLN A 11 5.11 -21.51 1.78
C GLN A 11 3.63 -21.88 1.90
N GLU A 12 2.93 -21.36 2.89
CA GLU A 12 1.52 -21.71 3.14
C GLU A 12 0.52 -20.80 2.43
N GLY A 13 0.94 -19.59 2.03
CA GLY A 13 0.10 -18.62 1.35
C GLY A 13 0.29 -18.60 -0.17
N LEU A 14 -0.22 -17.55 -0.79
CA LEU A 14 -0.05 -17.26 -2.21
C LEU A 14 1.04 -16.19 -2.47
N ALA A 15 1.89 -15.95 -1.47
CA ALA A 15 2.97 -14.99 -1.57
C ALA A 15 3.90 -15.32 -2.75
N TRP A 16 4.28 -14.31 -3.51
CA TRP A 16 5.04 -14.50 -4.74
C TRP A 16 6.12 -13.45 -4.92
N ILE A 17 7.31 -13.89 -5.27
CA ILE A 17 8.43 -13.02 -5.61
C ILE A 17 8.83 -13.31 -7.05
N SER A 18 8.71 -12.34 -7.93
CA SER A 18 8.90 -12.50 -9.37
C SER A 18 9.98 -11.60 -9.94
N LYS A 19 10.42 -11.91 -11.13
CA LYS A 19 11.44 -11.18 -11.87
C LYS A 19 12.72 -11.02 -11.05
N ASP A 20 13.22 -9.79 -10.91
CA ASP A 20 14.44 -9.46 -10.18
C ASP A 20 14.17 -8.97 -8.74
N ALA A 21 12.95 -9.15 -8.24
CA ALA A 21 12.61 -8.82 -6.88
C ALA A 21 13.35 -9.71 -5.88
N ILE A 22 13.70 -9.15 -4.73
CA ILE A 22 14.55 -9.79 -3.73
C ILE A 22 13.91 -9.70 -2.35
N ALA A 23 13.90 -10.81 -1.63
CA ALA A 23 13.70 -10.84 -0.18
C ALA A 23 14.95 -11.41 0.48
N CYS A 24 15.54 -10.67 1.41
CA CYS A 24 16.81 -11.06 2.03
C CYS A 24 16.87 -10.66 3.51
N GLU A 25 17.96 -11.04 4.15
CA GLU A 25 18.16 -10.85 5.58
C GLU A 25 17.02 -11.51 6.38
N ASN A 26 16.39 -10.80 7.29
CA ASN A 26 15.28 -11.30 8.10
C ASN A 26 13.90 -10.85 7.57
N ALA A 27 13.83 -10.35 6.34
CA ALA A 27 12.56 -9.95 5.75
C ALA A 27 11.66 -11.16 5.51
N VAL A 28 10.36 -10.98 5.71
CA VAL A 28 9.34 -12.02 5.50
C VAL A 28 8.28 -11.52 4.54
N VAL A 29 8.03 -12.31 3.51
CA VAL A 29 6.94 -12.10 2.54
C VAL A 29 5.93 -13.22 2.71
N CYS A 30 4.69 -12.89 3.05
CA CYS A 30 3.68 -13.88 3.40
C CYS A 30 2.27 -13.49 2.96
N GLY A 31 1.29 -14.33 3.28
CA GLY A 31 -0.09 -14.13 2.86
C GLY A 31 -0.22 -14.18 1.34
N ASP A 32 -0.85 -13.19 0.76
CA ASP A 32 -1.02 -13.02 -0.69
C ASP A 32 -0.13 -11.89 -1.24
N ALA A 33 0.93 -11.54 -0.52
CA ALA A 33 1.82 -10.45 -0.92
C ALA A 33 2.62 -10.78 -2.19
N VAL A 34 2.86 -9.77 -2.99
CA VAL A 34 3.63 -9.89 -4.24
C VAL A 34 4.77 -8.89 -4.25
N LEU A 35 5.98 -9.40 -4.45
CA LEU A 35 7.15 -8.60 -4.82
C LEU A 35 7.45 -8.83 -6.31
N ALA A 36 7.53 -7.76 -7.08
CA ALA A 36 7.77 -7.83 -8.52
C ALA A 36 8.82 -6.80 -8.98
N ASP A 37 9.24 -6.95 -10.21
CA ASP A 37 10.23 -6.10 -10.88
C ASP A 37 11.57 -6.09 -10.13
N HIS A 38 12.03 -4.95 -9.66
CA HIS A 38 13.28 -4.79 -8.90
C HIS A 38 13.02 -4.40 -7.44
N SER A 39 11.84 -4.71 -6.91
CA SER A 39 11.52 -4.40 -5.52
C SER A 39 12.33 -5.23 -4.54
N VAL A 40 12.60 -4.67 -3.37
CA VAL A 40 13.44 -5.30 -2.35
C VAL A 40 12.77 -5.24 -0.99
N ALA A 41 12.67 -6.38 -0.32
CA ALA A 41 12.36 -6.48 1.11
C ALA A 41 13.61 -6.97 1.85
N LYS A 42 14.07 -6.20 2.82
CA LYS A 42 15.30 -6.50 3.58
C LYS A 42 15.21 -6.04 5.04
N GLY A 43 16.27 -6.27 5.81
CA GLY A 43 16.25 -6.02 7.24
C GLY A 43 15.28 -6.96 7.94
N CYS A 44 14.42 -6.44 8.78
CA CYS A 44 13.32 -7.16 9.42
C CYS A 44 11.96 -6.78 8.83
N ALA A 45 11.91 -6.35 7.56
CA ALA A 45 10.69 -5.91 6.92
C ALA A 45 9.69 -7.06 6.80
N TYR A 46 8.43 -6.74 7.07
CA TYR A 46 7.29 -7.65 6.91
C TYR A 46 6.43 -7.16 5.75
N VAL A 47 6.19 -8.01 4.78
CA VAL A 47 5.29 -7.72 3.65
C VAL A 47 4.25 -8.83 3.59
N GLY A 48 3.04 -8.51 3.95
CA GLY A 48 1.99 -9.50 4.14
C GLY A 48 0.63 -9.10 3.63
N ASN A 49 -0.37 -9.91 3.93
CA ASN A 49 -1.73 -9.80 3.43
C ASN A 49 -1.74 -9.73 1.90
N ASN A 50 -2.34 -8.72 1.32
CA ASN A 50 -2.39 -8.50 -0.14
C ASN A 50 -1.50 -7.33 -0.60
N ALA A 51 -0.42 -7.05 0.12
CA ALA A 51 0.52 -6.01 -0.25
C ALA A 51 1.21 -6.31 -1.59
N MET A 52 1.44 -5.28 -2.37
CA MET A 52 2.14 -5.37 -3.64
C MET A 52 3.30 -4.38 -3.67
N MET A 53 4.50 -4.88 -3.94
CA MET A 53 5.68 -4.06 -4.17
C MET A 53 6.17 -4.26 -5.60
N THR A 54 6.38 -3.17 -6.33
CA THR A 54 6.82 -3.21 -7.73
C THR A 54 7.89 -2.16 -8.02
N ASP A 55 8.35 -2.11 -9.24
CA ASP A 55 9.38 -1.20 -9.72
C ASP A 55 10.67 -1.32 -8.87
N HIS A 56 11.11 -0.25 -8.26
CA HIS A 56 12.30 -0.20 -7.41
C HIS A 56 11.95 0.10 -5.94
N ALA A 57 10.74 -0.25 -5.52
CA ALA A 57 10.30 -0.03 -4.15
C ALA A 57 11.12 -0.83 -3.15
N ILE A 58 11.37 -0.24 -1.98
CA ILE A 58 12.17 -0.86 -0.92
C ILE A 58 11.36 -0.86 0.38
N ALA A 59 11.29 -2.02 1.02
CA ALA A 59 10.90 -2.16 2.41
C ALA A 59 12.11 -2.61 3.22
N GLN A 60 12.43 -1.88 4.30
CA GLN A 60 13.62 -2.18 5.11
C GLN A 60 13.40 -1.85 6.58
N ASP A 61 14.43 -2.15 7.38
CA ASP A 61 14.42 -1.99 8.83
C ASP A 61 13.31 -2.85 9.48
N ASP A 62 12.48 -2.28 10.33
CA ASP A 62 11.36 -2.96 10.96
C ASP A 62 10.01 -2.56 10.32
N ALA A 63 10.00 -2.16 9.06
CA ALA A 63 8.80 -1.75 8.36
C ALA A 63 7.82 -2.92 8.20
N ALA A 64 6.53 -2.64 8.38
CA ALA A 64 5.44 -3.61 8.20
C ALA A 64 4.48 -3.11 7.12
N ILE A 65 4.35 -3.85 6.05
CA ILE A 65 3.42 -3.56 4.96
C ILE A 65 2.35 -4.64 4.94
N CYS A 66 1.18 -4.30 5.44
CA CYS A 66 0.05 -5.22 5.59
C CYS A 66 -1.09 -4.87 4.62
N GLY A 67 -0.75 -4.54 3.39
CA GLY A 67 -1.66 -4.14 2.32
C GLY A 67 -1.17 -2.89 1.60
N GLY A 68 -1.81 -2.58 0.50
CA GLY A 68 -1.46 -1.44 -0.33
C GLY A 68 -0.47 -1.73 -1.45
N VAL A 69 -0.16 -0.71 -2.20
CA VAL A 69 0.76 -0.78 -3.34
C VAL A 69 1.93 0.16 -3.10
N ILE A 70 3.12 -0.38 -3.13
CA ILE A 70 4.38 0.34 -2.98
C ILE A 70 5.13 0.23 -4.31
N THR A 71 5.35 1.35 -4.97
CA THR A 71 5.88 1.36 -6.34
C THR A 71 6.85 2.52 -6.56
N GLY A 72 7.37 2.66 -7.77
CA GLY A 72 8.36 3.67 -8.11
C GLY A 72 9.71 3.43 -7.43
N LYS A 73 10.29 4.46 -6.88
CA LYS A 73 11.53 4.42 -6.08
C LYS A 73 11.25 4.72 -4.61
N SER A 74 10.06 4.40 -4.16
CA SER A 74 9.63 4.68 -2.79
C SER A 74 10.30 3.76 -1.78
N CYS A 75 10.44 4.24 -0.56
CA CYS A 75 11.05 3.49 0.54
C CYS A 75 10.16 3.53 1.79
N VAL A 76 9.83 2.37 2.31
CA VAL A 76 9.14 2.20 3.58
C VAL A 76 10.17 1.66 4.57
N CYS A 77 10.48 2.41 5.62
CA CYS A 77 11.62 2.13 6.48
C CYS A 77 11.38 2.53 7.94
N GLY A 78 12.35 2.26 8.79
CA GLY A 78 12.22 2.47 10.24
C GLY A 78 11.13 1.56 10.81
N TYR A 79 10.25 2.11 11.61
CA TYR A 79 9.08 1.41 12.18
C TYR A 79 7.79 1.74 11.43
N ALA A 80 7.87 2.06 10.14
CA ALA A 80 6.71 2.40 9.34
C ALA A 80 5.70 1.25 9.26
N VAL A 81 4.42 1.60 9.24
CA VAL A 81 3.33 0.64 9.10
C VAL A 81 2.39 1.10 8.00
N ILE A 82 2.18 0.26 7.02
CA ILE A 82 1.22 0.49 5.93
C ILE A 82 0.11 -0.55 6.06
N ARG A 83 -1.14 -0.11 6.15
CA ARG A 83 -2.30 -1.00 6.30
C ARG A 83 -3.46 -0.64 5.39
N GLN A 84 -4.17 -1.66 4.96
CA GLN A 84 -5.49 -1.52 4.37
C GLN A 84 -6.51 -1.25 5.50
N ASP A 85 -7.48 -0.39 5.24
CA ASP A 85 -8.62 -0.23 6.15
C ASP A 85 -9.57 -1.41 5.98
N GLU A 86 -9.93 -2.06 7.09
CA GLU A 86 -10.75 -3.26 7.08
C GLU A 86 -12.22 -2.99 6.70
N GLN A 87 -12.71 -1.79 6.97
CA GLN A 87 -14.11 -1.43 6.71
C GLN A 87 -14.33 -0.96 5.28
N THR A 88 -13.49 -0.05 4.80
CA THR A 88 -13.61 0.52 3.45
C THR A 88 -12.89 -0.31 2.40
N LEU A 89 -12.00 -1.20 2.81
CA LEU A 89 -11.07 -1.97 1.97
C LEU A 89 -10.13 -1.08 1.14
N CYS A 90 -10.07 0.21 1.44
CA CYS A 90 -9.11 1.12 0.83
C CYS A 90 -7.72 0.86 1.37
N ALA A 91 -6.75 0.80 0.49
CA ALA A 91 -5.35 0.58 0.82
C ALA A 91 -4.48 1.72 0.32
N PRO A 92 -3.42 2.09 1.05
CA PRO A 92 -2.51 3.14 0.63
C PRO A 92 -1.79 2.81 -0.68
N ILE A 93 -1.47 3.86 -1.43
CA ILE A 93 -0.60 3.79 -2.60
C ILE A 93 0.60 4.70 -2.34
N ILE A 94 1.78 4.11 -2.37
CA ILE A 94 3.04 4.82 -2.18
C ILE A 94 3.81 4.76 -3.48
N ASP A 95 4.06 5.91 -4.09
CA ASP A 95 4.65 6.01 -5.43
C ASP A 95 5.72 7.11 -5.51
N GLY A 96 6.32 7.26 -6.66
CA GLY A 96 7.38 8.23 -6.90
C GLY A 96 8.65 7.91 -6.12
N SER A 97 9.14 8.87 -5.38
CA SER A 97 10.31 8.74 -4.49
C SER A 97 9.92 8.99 -3.03
N ALA A 98 8.70 8.67 -2.66
CA ALA A 98 8.18 8.88 -1.31
C ALA A 98 8.95 8.05 -0.27
N ARG A 99 9.13 8.62 0.91
CA ARG A 99 9.79 7.97 2.05
C ARG A 99 8.85 7.93 3.25
N ILE A 100 8.56 6.74 3.72
CA ILE A 100 7.61 6.54 4.79
C ILE A 100 8.30 5.99 6.02
N TYR A 101 8.24 6.73 7.11
CA TYR A 101 8.73 6.34 8.43
C TYR A 101 7.60 6.23 9.47
N GLY A 102 6.42 6.74 9.15
CA GLY A 102 5.25 6.75 10.02
C GLY A 102 4.22 5.68 9.66
N GLU A 103 3.02 5.82 10.20
CA GLU A 103 1.91 4.91 9.93
C GLU A 103 0.95 5.50 8.90
N ILE A 104 0.55 4.70 7.92
CA ILE A 104 -0.42 5.07 6.90
C ILE A 104 -1.45 3.95 6.76
N SER A 105 -2.72 4.30 6.84
CA SER A 105 -3.81 3.37 6.63
C SER A 105 -4.97 3.99 5.85
N GLY A 106 -5.67 3.15 5.10
CA GLY A 106 -6.85 3.55 4.36
C GLY A 106 -6.56 4.27 3.05
N ASN A 107 -7.42 5.18 2.66
CA ASN A 107 -7.42 5.83 1.36
C ASN A 107 -6.43 7.01 1.29
N VAL A 108 -5.15 6.69 1.24
CA VAL A 108 -4.04 7.65 1.22
C VAL A 108 -3.12 7.36 0.05
N VAL A 109 -2.74 8.38 -0.68
CA VAL A 109 -1.72 8.31 -1.74
C VAL A 109 -0.56 9.21 -1.36
N CYS A 110 0.65 8.64 -1.31
CA CYS A 110 1.89 9.39 -1.16
C CYS A 110 2.69 9.28 -2.45
N ARG A 111 3.06 10.39 -3.05
CA ARG A 111 3.79 10.42 -4.32
C ARG A 111 4.78 11.58 -4.40
N GLY A 112 5.51 11.65 -5.51
CA GLY A 112 6.58 12.62 -5.66
C GLY A 112 7.70 12.37 -4.65
N ASN A 113 8.15 13.40 -3.97
CA ASN A 113 9.16 13.32 -2.90
C ASN A 113 8.54 13.41 -1.50
N ALA A 114 7.29 12.96 -1.34
CA ALA A 114 6.60 13.01 -0.06
C ALA A 114 7.38 12.26 1.03
N VAL A 115 7.41 12.84 2.23
CA VAL A 115 8.05 12.23 3.40
C VAL A 115 7.04 12.19 4.54
N VAL A 116 6.80 11.00 5.08
CA VAL A 116 6.01 10.81 6.30
C VAL A 116 6.96 10.53 7.45
N LEU A 117 7.09 11.47 8.37
CA LEU A 117 8.04 11.42 9.47
C LEU A 117 7.67 10.35 10.51
N PRO A 118 8.65 9.85 11.28
CA PRO A 118 8.37 8.95 12.39
C PRO A 118 7.38 9.57 13.39
N GLY A 119 6.47 8.77 13.90
CA GLY A 119 5.42 9.22 14.82
C GLY A 119 4.21 9.87 14.15
N THR A 120 4.25 10.13 12.85
CA THR A 120 3.09 10.60 12.08
C THR A 120 2.14 9.44 11.81
N LYS A 121 0.85 9.67 12.00
CA LYS A 121 -0.19 8.70 11.70
C LYS A 121 -1.22 9.30 10.76
N LEU A 122 -1.33 8.74 9.56
CA LEU A 122 -2.33 9.10 8.55
C LEU A 122 -3.32 7.94 8.44
N ASP A 123 -4.51 8.13 8.99
CA ASP A 123 -5.58 7.15 8.96
C ASP A 123 -6.81 7.76 8.27
N ASN A 124 -7.07 7.34 7.04
CA ASN A 124 -8.20 7.83 6.27
C ASN A 124 -9.18 6.71 5.96
N ARG A 125 -10.28 6.68 6.69
CA ARG A 125 -11.37 5.70 6.54
C ARG A 125 -12.52 6.20 5.67
N THR A 126 -12.33 7.28 4.94
CA THR A 126 -13.34 7.86 4.06
C THR A 126 -13.17 7.39 2.62
N GLN A 127 -14.16 7.63 1.79
CA GLN A 127 -14.08 7.39 0.35
C GLN A 127 -13.28 8.48 -0.38
N ASP A 128 -13.09 9.63 0.25
CA ASP A 128 -12.25 10.67 -0.29
C ASP A 128 -10.78 10.28 -0.13
N CYS A 129 -9.96 10.58 -1.10
CA CYS A 129 -8.53 10.22 -1.09
C CYS A 129 -7.68 11.38 -0.55
N PHE A 130 -6.85 11.11 0.45
CA PHE A 130 -5.80 12.03 0.87
C PHE A 130 -4.57 11.82 -0.01
N VAL A 131 -4.18 12.88 -0.71
CA VAL A 131 -2.99 12.85 -1.57
C VAL A 131 -1.91 13.72 -0.94
N LEU A 132 -0.79 13.08 -0.59
CA LEU A 132 0.43 13.73 -0.16
C LEU A 132 1.41 13.69 -1.34
N GLU A 133 1.66 14.86 -1.93
CA GLU A 133 2.58 15.00 -3.06
C GLU A 133 3.62 16.06 -2.73
N ASP A 134 4.87 15.67 -2.69
CA ASP A 134 5.98 16.50 -2.23
C ASP A 134 5.70 17.02 -0.81
N ASP A 135 5.53 18.32 -0.63
CA ASP A 135 5.17 18.98 0.63
C ASP A 135 3.70 19.43 0.70
N ARG A 136 2.86 18.98 -0.25
CA ARG A 136 1.47 19.41 -0.38
C ARG A 136 0.52 18.29 0.00
N VAL A 137 -0.53 18.65 0.73
CA VAL A 137 -1.64 17.76 1.05
C VAL A 137 -2.89 18.26 0.33
N SER A 138 -3.55 17.37 -0.38
CA SER A 138 -4.82 17.64 -1.04
C SER A 138 -5.82 16.51 -0.77
N VAL A 139 -7.09 16.81 -0.90
CA VAL A 139 -8.16 15.83 -0.80
C VAL A 139 -8.86 15.72 -2.14
N GLN A 140 -8.85 14.52 -2.71
CA GLN A 140 -9.62 14.22 -3.90
C GLN A 140 -10.94 13.60 -3.46
N THR A 141 -12.03 14.33 -3.70
CA THR A 141 -13.37 13.85 -3.36
C THR A 141 -13.78 12.69 -4.26
N ALA A 142 -14.32 11.65 -3.66
CA ALA A 142 -14.93 10.58 -4.42
C ALA A 142 -16.04 11.12 -5.30
N SER A 143 -16.02 10.71 -6.57
CA SER A 143 -17.08 11.03 -7.52
C SER A 143 -18.39 10.46 -7.00
N ARG A 144 -19.20 11.28 -6.33
CA ARG A 144 -20.57 10.92 -5.96
C ARG A 144 -21.40 11.00 -7.22
N THR A 145 -21.42 9.95 -8.01
CA THR A 145 -22.48 9.75 -8.98
C THR A 145 -23.79 9.68 -8.17
N PRO A 146 -24.74 10.61 -8.38
CA PRO A 146 -26.04 10.46 -7.74
C PRO A 146 -26.60 9.10 -8.15
N PRO A 147 -27.25 8.37 -7.24
CA PRO A 147 -27.88 7.11 -7.60
C PRO A 147 -28.77 7.36 -8.82
N PRO A 148 -28.78 6.43 -9.78
CA PRO A 148 -29.64 6.59 -10.96
C PRO A 148 -31.05 6.88 -10.43
N LYS A 149 -31.64 7.98 -10.87
CA LYS A 149 -33.02 8.30 -10.53
C LYS A 149 -33.83 7.10 -10.95
N GLU A 150 -34.43 6.43 -10.00
CA GLU A 150 -35.40 5.39 -10.31
C GLU A 150 -36.37 5.95 -11.33
N PRO A 151 -36.63 5.25 -12.43
CA PRO A 151 -37.61 5.70 -13.38
C PRO A 151 -38.91 5.88 -12.57
N ARG A 152 -39.44 7.09 -12.55
CA ARG A 152 -40.76 7.31 -11.97
C ARG A 152 -41.70 6.41 -12.71
N THR A 153 -42.13 5.37 -12.07
CA THR A 153 -43.27 4.60 -12.55
C THR A 153 -44.42 5.58 -12.58
N HIS A 154 -44.80 6.02 -13.77
CA HIS A 154 -46.08 6.66 -13.95
C HIS A 154 -47.14 5.59 -13.70
N ASP A 155 -47.74 5.66 -12.55
CA ASP A 155 -49.00 4.93 -12.31
C ASP A 155 -49.99 5.42 -13.37
N PHE A 156 -50.23 4.59 -14.35
CA PHE A 156 -51.37 4.80 -15.22
C PHE A 156 -52.62 4.44 -14.45
N GLU A 157 -53.16 5.39 -13.72
CA GLU A 157 -54.53 5.28 -13.25
C GLU A 157 -55.45 5.40 -14.46
N ARG A 158 -56.22 4.39 -14.65
CA ARG A 158 -57.39 4.47 -15.52
C ARG A 158 -58.61 4.91 -14.67
#